data_368373f70707a1c2dba108c4a7b7fdc8
#
_entry.id   368373f70707a1c2dba108c4a7b7fdc8
#
_cell.length_a   1.000
_cell.length_b   1.000
_cell.length_c   1.000
_cell.angle_alpha   90.00
_cell.angle_beta   90.00
_cell.angle_gamma   90.00
#
_symmetry.space_group_name_H-M   'P 1'
#
loop_
_entity.id
_entity.type
_entity.pdbx_description
1 polymer ?
#
loop_
_entity_poly.entity_id
_entity_poly.type
_entity_poly.pdbx_seq_one_letter_code
_entity_poly.pdbx_strand_id
1 'polypeptide(L)'
;RVLIDAVAPFTLATGLSDAFATTPDDPVIDPLLIDYVSTFVPKSTGEQFSPHVTTGIAPRDYLDKMLAEPFESFTFSPAGAAVYQLGQFGTAAKKLHEWNLKR
;
A
#
# COMPACT_ATOMS: atom_id res chain seq x y z
N ARG A 1 -1.97 -16.00 -0.87
CA ARG A 1 -1.10 -16.73 0.07
C ARG A 1 0.27 -17.05 -0.52
N VAL A 2 0.32 -17.51 -1.77
CA VAL A 2 1.58 -17.89 -2.46
C VAL A 2 2.64 -16.77 -2.43
N LEU A 3 2.24 -15.53 -2.71
CA LEU A 3 3.17 -14.38 -2.68
C LEU A 3 3.70 -14.13 -1.27
N ILE A 4 2.85 -14.20 -0.25
CA ILE A 4 3.24 -14.00 1.16
C ILE A 4 4.27 -15.05 1.56
N ASP A 5 4.03 -16.31 1.24
CA ASP A 5 4.93 -17.41 1.57
C ASP A 5 6.29 -17.28 0.84
N ALA A 6 6.27 -16.79 -0.39
CA ALA A 6 7.49 -16.58 -1.19
C ALA A 6 8.37 -15.45 -0.63
N VAL A 7 7.78 -14.38 -0.10
CA VAL A 7 8.54 -13.24 0.44
C VAL A 7 8.85 -13.35 1.93
N ALA A 8 8.17 -14.24 2.66
CA ALA A 8 8.33 -14.39 4.10
C ALA A 8 9.80 -14.56 4.57
N PRO A 9 10.68 -15.32 3.88
CA PRO A 9 12.09 -15.43 4.28
C PRO A 9 12.88 -14.12 4.25
N PHE A 10 12.38 -13.11 3.52
CA PHE A 10 13.04 -11.80 3.35
C PHE A 10 12.41 -10.70 4.20
N THR A 11 11.40 -11.03 5.00
CA THR A 11 10.71 -10.05 5.84
C THR A 11 11.37 -9.92 7.21
N LEU A 12 11.24 -8.72 7.79
CA LEU A 12 11.68 -8.45 9.15
C LEU A 12 10.52 -8.65 10.13
N ALA A 13 10.85 -9.09 11.34
CA ALA A 13 9.84 -9.32 12.38
C ALA A 13 9.22 -8.01 12.91
N THR A 14 9.95 -6.89 12.79
CA THR A 14 9.51 -5.58 13.25
C THR A 14 9.57 -4.57 12.10
N GLY A 15 8.66 -3.58 12.13
CA GLY A 15 8.67 -2.47 11.18
C GLY A 15 9.87 -1.55 11.38
N LEU A 16 10.38 -1.02 10.28
CA LEU A 16 11.47 -0.04 10.27
C LEU A 16 11.03 1.21 9.50
N SER A 17 11.53 2.37 9.94
CA SER A 17 11.34 3.64 9.22
C SER A 17 11.94 3.61 7.82
N ASP A 18 12.94 2.78 7.56
CA ASP A 18 13.59 2.64 6.25
C ASP A 18 12.66 2.11 5.14
N ALA A 19 11.53 1.49 5.53
CA ALA A 19 10.49 1.09 4.57
C ALA A 19 9.73 2.28 3.96
N PHE A 20 9.95 3.49 4.49
CA PHE A 20 9.23 4.70 4.11
C PHE A 20 10.17 5.73 3.49
N ALA A 21 9.70 6.36 2.42
CA ALA A 21 10.36 7.51 1.81
C ALA A 21 10.04 8.76 2.65
N THR A 22 11.07 9.52 2.98
CA THR A 22 10.95 10.79 3.72
C THR A 22 11.48 11.94 2.89
N THR A 23 11.12 13.17 3.27
CA THR A 23 11.65 14.40 2.71
C THR A 23 12.36 15.20 3.79
N PRO A 24 13.26 16.15 3.44
CA PRO A 24 13.88 17.04 4.44
C PRO A 24 12.88 17.85 5.28
N ASP A 25 11.72 18.16 4.70
CA ASP A 25 10.65 18.91 5.38
C ASP A 25 9.78 18.01 6.27
N ASP A 26 9.78 16.72 6.03
CA ASP A 26 8.99 15.73 6.77
C ASP A 26 9.80 14.42 6.97
N PRO A 27 10.81 14.46 7.87
CA PRO A 27 11.76 13.36 8.01
C PRO A 27 11.30 12.25 8.95
N VAL A 28 10.20 12.44 9.70
CA VAL A 28 9.74 11.51 10.74
C VAL A 28 8.52 10.74 10.27
N ILE A 29 8.57 9.42 10.39
CA ILE A 29 7.43 8.53 10.10
C ILE A 29 6.66 8.26 11.40
N ASP A 30 5.33 8.37 11.32
CA ASP A 30 4.44 8.05 12.43
C ASP A 30 4.65 6.59 12.88
N PRO A 31 4.95 6.34 14.18
CA PRO A 31 5.10 4.98 14.69
C PRO A 31 3.88 4.10 14.48
N LEU A 32 2.67 4.65 14.45
CA LEU A 32 1.44 3.90 14.16
C LEU A 32 1.42 3.37 12.73
N LEU A 33 2.00 4.12 11.78
CA LEU A 33 2.11 3.67 10.40
C LEU A 33 3.13 2.53 10.27
N ILE A 34 4.25 2.62 10.98
CA ILE A 34 5.26 1.55 11.03
C ILE A 34 4.64 0.28 11.61
N ASP A 35 3.90 0.38 12.72
CA ASP A 35 3.21 -0.76 13.34
C ASP A 35 2.15 -1.36 12.40
N TYR A 36 1.37 -0.52 11.73
CA TYR A 36 0.39 -0.97 10.75
C TYR A 36 1.01 -1.84 9.66
N VAL A 37 2.13 -1.40 9.08
CA VAL A 37 2.82 -2.15 8.02
C VAL A 37 3.40 -3.47 8.55
N SER A 38 4.03 -3.46 9.72
CA SER A 38 4.64 -4.66 10.30
C SER A 38 3.61 -5.73 10.71
N THR A 39 2.39 -5.30 11.02
CA THR A 39 1.28 -6.19 11.41
C THR A 39 0.28 -6.47 10.27
N PHE A 40 0.57 -5.99 9.06
CA PHE A 40 -0.36 -6.08 7.93
C PHE A 40 -0.71 -7.54 7.56
N VAL A 41 0.29 -8.41 7.46
CA VAL A 41 0.05 -9.79 7.04
C VAL A 41 -0.94 -10.51 7.95
N PRO A 42 -0.75 -10.56 9.28
CA PRO A 42 -1.71 -11.24 10.15
C PRO A 42 -3.07 -10.55 10.25
N LYS A 43 -3.13 -9.23 10.09
CA LYS A 43 -4.37 -8.45 10.31
C LYS A 43 -5.19 -8.19 9.05
N SER A 44 -4.58 -8.24 7.86
CA SER A 44 -5.21 -7.77 6.63
C SER A 44 -5.13 -8.76 5.46
N THR A 45 -4.78 -10.00 5.73
CA THR A 45 -4.72 -11.06 4.70
C THR A 45 -5.62 -12.24 5.06
N GLY A 46 -5.73 -13.22 4.17
CA GLY A 46 -6.63 -14.34 4.35
C GLY A 46 -8.09 -13.89 4.34
N GLU A 47 -8.85 -14.23 5.36
CA GLU A 47 -10.27 -13.86 5.48
C GLU A 47 -10.51 -12.36 5.64
N GLN A 48 -9.54 -11.61 6.16
CA GLN A 48 -9.59 -10.15 6.30
C GLN A 48 -9.13 -9.42 5.03
N PHE A 49 -8.75 -10.14 3.98
CA PHE A 49 -8.29 -9.51 2.75
C PHE A 49 -9.41 -8.73 2.07
N SER A 50 -9.18 -7.42 1.87
CA SER A 50 -10.09 -6.52 1.17
C SER A 50 -9.40 -5.96 -0.07
N PRO A 51 -9.62 -6.57 -1.24
CA PRO A 51 -9.00 -6.08 -2.47
C PRO A 51 -9.53 -4.69 -2.84
N HIS A 52 -8.63 -3.76 -3.11
CA HIS A 52 -8.97 -2.39 -3.46
C HIS A 52 -7.85 -1.73 -4.27
N VAL A 53 -8.19 -0.63 -4.90
CA VAL A 53 -7.23 0.26 -5.57
C VAL A 53 -7.29 1.63 -4.89
N THR A 54 -6.19 2.03 -4.25
CA THR A 54 -6.07 3.35 -3.67
C THR A 54 -5.85 4.37 -4.77
N THR A 55 -6.69 5.39 -4.84
CA THR A 55 -6.64 6.44 -5.88
C THR A 55 -6.05 7.74 -5.38
N GLY A 56 -6.01 7.96 -4.07
CA GLY A 56 -5.45 9.17 -3.49
C GLY A 56 -5.87 9.40 -2.06
N ILE A 57 -5.51 10.58 -1.55
CA ILE A 57 -5.83 11.06 -0.21
C ILE A 57 -6.40 12.47 -0.34
N ALA A 58 -7.48 12.74 0.36
CA ALA A 58 -8.13 14.04 0.35
C ALA A 58 -8.83 14.33 1.69
N PRO A 59 -9.19 15.58 1.96
CA PRO A 59 -10.03 15.94 3.10
C PRO A 59 -11.38 15.20 3.09
N ARG A 60 -11.92 14.97 4.28
CA ARG A 60 -13.13 14.18 4.48
C ARG A 60 -14.34 14.68 3.67
N ASP A 61 -14.56 15.98 3.68
CA ASP A 61 -15.67 16.61 2.96
C ASP A 61 -15.58 16.39 1.44
N TYR A 62 -14.38 16.40 0.88
CA TYR A 62 -14.16 16.07 -0.53
C TYR A 62 -14.46 14.58 -0.80
N LEU A 63 -14.00 13.69 0.06
CA LEU A 63 -14.24 12.26 -0.07
C LEU A 63 -15.75 11.94 0.01
N ASP A 64 -16.48 12.59 0.91
CA ASP A 64 -17.93 12.41 1.05
C ASP A 64 -18.66 12.82 -0.23
N LYS A 65 -18.25 13.90 -0.87
CA LYS A 65 -18.79 14.33 -2.17
C LYS A 65 -18.48 13.32 -3.28
N MET A 66 -17.27 12.84 -3.33
CA MET A 66 -16.83 11.86 -4.32
C MET A 66 -17.57 10.53 -4.17
N LEU A 67 -17.78 10.06 -2.93
CA LEU A 67 -18.52 8.83 -2.63
C LEU A 67 -20.01 8.94 -2.94
N ALA A 68 -20.56 10.15 -2.95
CA ALA A 68 -21.95 10.39 -3.32
C ALA A 68 -22.18 10.37 -4.84
N GLU A 69 -21.12 10.45 -5.66
CA GLU A 69 -21.24 10.36 -7.11
C GLU A 69 -21.49 8.91 -7.56
N PRO A 70 -22.31 8.72 -8.60
CA PRO A 70 -22.53 7.40 -9.18
C PRO A 70 -21.22 6.78 -9.68
N PHE A 71 -21.01 5.50 -9.37
CA PHE A 71 -19.84 4.75 -9.85
C PHE A 71 -20.31 3.54 -10.65
N GLU A 72 -19.87 3.45 -11.89
CA GLU A 72 -20.10 2.29 -12.75
C GLU A 72 -18.91 1.32 -12.62
N SER A 73 -19.19 0.09 -12.23
CA SER A 73 -18.16 -0.93 -12.11
C SER A 73 -17.59 -1.32 -13.49
N PHE A 74 -16.30 -1.64 -13.52
CA PHE A 74 -15.62 -2.07 -14.74
C PHE A 74 -14.64 -3.18 -14.42
N THR A 75 -14.24 -3.93 -15.45
CA THR A 75 -13.23 -4.98 -15.35
C THR A 75 -11.92 -4.50 -15.95
N PHE A 76 -10.81 -4.82 -15.31
CA PHE A 76 -9.48 -4.53 -15.83
C PHE A 76 -8.53 -5.70 -15.59
N SER A 77 -7.42 -5.72 -16.31
CA SER A 77 -6.31 -6.65 -16.07
C SER A 77 -5.07 -5.87 -15.66
N PRO A 78 -4.33 -6.30 -14.62
CA PRO A 78 -3.08 -5.65 -14.24
C PRO A 78 -2.05 -5.67 -15.38
N ALA A 79 -1.36 -4.55 -15.59
CA ALA A 79 -0.29 -4.44 -16.56
C ALA A 79 1.06 -4.93 -16.00
N GLY A 80 1.20 -4.98 -14.69
CA GLY A 80 2.42 -5.40 -14.04
C GLY A 80 2.30 -5.42 -12.52
N ALA A 81 3.43 -5.61 -11.88
CA ALA A 81 3.60 -5.51 -10.44
C ALA A 81 4.85 -4.72 -10.12
N ALA A 82 4.89 -4.04 -8.99
CA ALA A 82 6.04 -3.27 -8.57
C ALA A 82 6.21 -3.28 -7.06
N VAL A 83 7.45 -3.06 -6.61
CA VAL A 83 7.80 -2.85 -5.21
C VAL A 83 8.12 -1.39 -5.00
N TYR A 84 7.54 -0.81 -3.96
CA TYR A 84 7.72 0.59 -3.59
C TYR A 84 8.17 0.74 -2.15
N GLN A 85 8.96 1.77 -1.92
CA GLN A 85 9.07 2.38 -0.60
C GLN A 85 7.82 3.22 -0.36
N LEU A 86 7.23 3.13 0.82
CA LEU A 86 5.97 3.80 1.15
C LEU A 86 6.17 5.28 1.47
N GLY A 87 5.15 6.09 1.21
CA GLY A 87 5.09 7.48 1.65
C GLY A 87 4.49 7.63 3.05
N GLN A 88 4.35 8.88 3.50
CA GLN A 88 3.86 9.23 4.84
C GLN A 88 2.45 8.71 5.16
N PHE A 89 1.64 8.47 4.14
CA PHE A 89 0.28 7.93 4.31
C PHE A 89 0.18 6.44 3.93
N GLY A 90 1.32 5.75 3.83
CA GLY A 90 1.34 4.35 3.42
C GLY A 90 1.07 4.11 1.93
N THR A 91 1.14 5.16 1.12
CA THR A 91 0.97 5.08 -0.34
C THR A 91 2.29 4.81 -1.03
N ALA A 92 2.26 4.29 -2.26
CA ALA A 92 3.45 4.05 -3.07
C ALA A 92 4.15 5.37 -3.41
N ALA A 93 5.36 5.60 -2.88
CA ALA A 93 6.10 6.85 -3.05
C ALA A 93 7.30 6.72 -3.96
N LYS A 94 8.18 5.77 -3.71
CA LYS A 94 9.41 5.57 -4.48
C LYS A 94 9.47 4.15 -5.02
N LYS A 95 9.40 4.02 -6.35
CA LYS A 95 9.51 2.72 -7.01
C LYS A 95 10.92 2.16 -6.89
N LEU A 96 11.02 0.93 -6.39
CA LEU A 96 12.27 0.20 -6.24
C LEU A 96 12.50 -0.79 -7.39
N HIS A 97 11.44 -1.46 -7.83
CA HIS A 97 11.50 -2.43 -8.92
C HIS A 97 10.12 -2.64 -9.54
N GLU A 98 10.08 -3.02 -10.81
CA GLU A 98 8.83 -3.37 -11.48
C GLU A 98 9.00 -4.55 -12.44
N TRP A 99 7.91 -5.29 -12.60
CA TRP A 99 7.75 -6.36 -13.58
C TRP A 99 6.55 -6.07 -14.45
N ASN A 100 6.73 -6.10 -15.76
CA ASN A 100 5.62 -6.04 -16.71
C ASN A 100 5.05 -7.44 -16.93
N LEU A 101 3.74 -7.54 -16.84
CA LEU A 101 3.05 -8.78 -17.20
C LEU A 101 2.99 -8.85 -18.73
N LYS A 102 3.75 -9.75 -19.31
CA LYS A 102 3.64 -10.05 -20.74
C LYS A 102 2.37 -10.87 -20.96
N ARG A 103 1.57 -10.42 -21.86
CA ARG A 103 0.40 -11.18 -22.33
C ARG A 103 0.81 -12.17 -23.39
#